data_7e4c2bac9b352a085d0a68c2e8c1516b
#
_entry.id   7e4c2bac9b352a085d0a68c2e8c1516b
#
_cell.length_a   1.000
_cell.length_b   1.000
_cell.length_c   1.000
_cell.angle_alpha   90.00
_cell.angle_beta   90.00
_cell.angle_gamma   90.00
#
_symmetry.space_group_name_H-M   'P 1'
#
loop_
_entity.id
_entity.type
_entity.pdbx_description
1 polymer ?
#
loop_
_entity_poly.entity_id
_entity_poly.type
_entity_poly.pdbx_seq_one_letter_code
_entity_poly.pdbx_strand_id
1 'polypeptide(L)'
;MSEKKSTVSEHLIELRSRILKSMIFLIFTFVICYIFSDKIYNFLVDPYAQAVKGDGNNRRLIFTALHETFLTYLKLAFFSAFFFSCPLILIQIWKFIAPGLYKDEKLALFPFLIATPILFLFGGMLVYYLIMPLAIDFFLSFETSSTNGSLPIQLEAKVNEYLSLVMRLILAFGISFQLPVFLTLLAKVGFIDSEYLKTRRKYVVIIIFSMAAILTPPDPITQIGLALPLLLLYEISIFTVKFVQKK
;
A
#
# COMPACT_ATOMS: atom_id res chain seq x y z
N MET A 1 17.51 33.98 23.93
CA MET A 1 16.79 34.09 22.64
C MET A 1 15.42 33.44 22.85
N SER A 2 14.36 34.26 22.78
CA SER A 2 12.99 33.84 23.05
C SER A 2 12.56 32.70 22.09
N GLU A 3 12.23 31.53 22.61
CA GLU A 3 11.57 30.49 21.86
C GLU A 3 10.19 31.00 21.43
N LYS A 4 10.04 31.30 20.14
CA LYS A 4 8.77 31.59 19.54
C LYS A 4 7.94 30.28 19.56
N LYS A 5 7.16 30.08 20.63
CA LYS A 5 6.10 29.06 20.62
C LYS A 5 5.20 29.40 19.45
N SER A 6 5.21 28.56 18.39
CA SER A 6 4.26 28.70 17.29
C SER A 6 2.85 28.69 17.86
N THR A 7 2.09 29.73 17.59
CA THR A 7 0.70 29.79 18.01
C THR A 7 -0.09 28.71 17.29
N VAL A 8 -1.15 28.16 17.91
CA VAL A 8 -2.02 27.15 17.31
C VAL A 8 -2.49 27.58 15.92
N SER A 9 -2.72 28.89 15.74
CA SER A 9 -3.11 29.47 14.44
C SER A 9 -2.02 29.33 13.37
N GLU A 10 -0.74 29.52 13.71
CA GLU A 10 0.39 29.34 12.77
C GLU A 10 0.51 27.87 12.33
N HIS A 11 0.30 26.93 13.24
CA HIS A 11 0.32 25.51 12.95
C HIS A 11 -0.84 25.09 12.03
N LEU A 12 -2.04 25.64 12.23
CA LEU A 12 -3.18 25.42 11.34
C LEU A 12 -2.97 26.01 9.94
N ILE A 13 -2.34 27.19 9.83
CA ILE A 13 -1.99 27.78 8.53
C ILE A 13 -0.97 26.90 7.79
N GLU A 14 0.01 26.35 8.51
CA GLU A 14 0.97 25.40 7.93
C GLU A 14 0.28 24.14 7.43
N LEU A 15 -0.61 23.54 8.22
CA LEU A 15 -1.41 22.36 7.83
C LEU A 15 -2.19 22.62 6.54
N ARG A 16 -2.93 23.75 6.48
CA ARG A 16 -3.68 24.15 5.28
C ARG A 16 -2.77 24.23 4.06
N SER A 17 -1.62 24.90 4.19
CA SER A 17 -0.68 25.05 3.07
C SER A 17 -0.15 23.70 2.57
N ARG A 18 0.15 22.77 3.48
CA ARG A 18 0.63 21.43 3.12
C ARG A 18 -0.45 20.57 2.46
N ILE A 19 -1.68 20.63 2.96
CA ILE A 19 -2.83 19.94 2.36
C ILE A 19 -3.07 20.48 0.95
N LEU A 20 -3.10 21.80 0.76
CA LEU A 20 -3.30 22.40 -0.56
C LEU A 20 -2.22 21.96 -1.57
N LYS A 21 -0.95 21.95 -1.17
CA LYS A 21 0.15 21.46 -2.02
C LYS A 21 -0.04 19.99 -2.41
N SER A 22 -0.42 19.15 -1.45
CA SER A 22 -0.69 17.72 -1.69
C SER A 22 -1.87 17.52 -2.63
N MET A 23 -2.95 18.31 -2.48
CA MET A 23 -4.11 18.24 -3.36
C MET A 23 -3.79 18.69 -4.79
N ILE A 24 -3.08 19.80 -4.95
CA ILE A 24 -2.67 20.29 -6.28
C ILE A 24 -1.82 19.24 -6.99
N PHE A 25 -0.87 18.64 -6.27
CA PHE A 25 -0.04 17.58 -6.83
C PHE A 25 -0.85 16.34 -7.21
N LEU A 26 -1.80 15.93 -6.36
CA LEU A 26 -2.70 14.80 -6.63
C LEU A 26 -3.55 15.05 -7.89
N ILE A 27 -4.13 16.25 -8.05
CA ILE A 27 -4.94 16.61 -9.22
C ILE A 27 -4.07 16.61 -10.48
N PHE A 28 -2.87 17.18 -10.41
CA PHE A 28 -1.94 17.17 -11.55
C PHE A 28 -1.56 15.74 -11.95
N THR A 29 -1.20 14.91 -10.99
CA THR A 29 -0.88 13.50 -11.22
C THR A 29 -2.08 12.72 -11.74
N PHE A 30 -3.31 13.05 -11.29
CA PHE A 30 -4.53 12.43 -11.78
C PHE A 30 -4.75 12.67 -13.29
N VAL A 31 -4.56 13.91 -13.74
CA VAL A 31 -4.68 14.23 -15.17
C VAL A 31 -3.68 13.42 -16.00
N ILE A 32 -2.44 13.33 -15.54
CA ILE A 32 -1.40 12.54 -16.22
C ILE A 32 -1.80 11.05 -16.24
N CYS A 33 -2.17 10.48 -15.09
CA CYS A 33 -2.55 9.07 -15.01
C CYS A 33 -3.79 8.74 -15.84
N TYR A 34 -4.73 9.68 -15.97
CA TYR A 34 -5.90 9.50 -16.82
C TYR A 34 -5.52 9.43 -18.31
N ILE A 35 -4.59 10.28 -18.78
CA ILE A 35 -4.08 10.24 -20.15
C ILE A 35 -3.37 8.92 -20.45
N PHE A 36 -2.66 8.37 -19.46
CA PHE A 36 -1.91 7.11 -19.59
C PHE A 36 -2.66 5.88 -19.06
N SER A 37 -3.97 5.98 -18.83
CA SER A 37 -4.75 4.92 -18.19
C SER A 37 -4.69 3.58 -18.92
N ASP A 38 -4.65 3.57 -20.25
CA ASP A 38 -4.50 2.34 -21.05
C ASP A 38 -3.17 1.61 -20.78
N LYS A 39 -2.08 2.36 -20.63
CA LYS A 39 -0.77 1.77 -20.33
C LYS A 39 -0.73 1.21 -18.91
N ILE A 40 -1.33 1.93 -17.96
CA ILE A 40 -1.44 1.50 -16.57
C ILE A 40 -2.32 0.26 -16.47
N TYR A 41 -3.43 0.23 -17.20
CA TYR A 41 -4.31 -0.93 -17.30
C TYR A 41 -3.54 -2.17 -17.76
N ASN A 42 -2.85 -2.08 -18.89
CA ASN A 42 -2.08 -3.17 -19.46
C ASN A 42 -0.99 -3.66 -18.49
N PHE A 43 -0.31 -2.74 -17.80
CA PHE A 43 0.67 -3.07 -16.78
C PHE A 43 0.04 -3.85 -15.62
N LEU A 44 -1.10 -3.41 -15.06
CA LEU A 44 -1.72 -4.10 -13.93
C LEU A 44 -2.39 -5.42 -14.30
N VAL A 45 -2.77 -5.61 -15.57
CA VAL A 45 -3.36 -6.87 -16.07
C VAL A 45 -2.28 -7.88 -16.47
N ASP A 46 -1.04 -7.46 -16.70
CA ASP A 46 0.04 -8.32 -17.18
C ASP A 46 0.29 -9.57 -16.30
N PRO A 47 0.28 -9.53 -14.95
CA PRO A 47 0.41 -10.72 -14.12
C PRO A 47 -0.67 -11.77 -14.42
N TYR A 48 -1.92 -11.34 -14.62
CA TYR A 48 -3.00 -12.24 -15.00
C TYR A 48 -2.80 -12.81 -16.41
N ALA A 49 -2.44 -11.94 -17.36
CA ALA A 49 -2.17 -12.36 -18.73
C ALA A 49 -1.01 -13.36 -18.83
N GLN A 50 0.02 -13.22 -18.01
CA GLN A 50 1.13 -14.17 -17.95
C GLN A 50 0.71 -15.54 -17.38
N ALA A 51 -0.06 -15.54 -16.29
CA ALA A 51 -0.54 -16.77 -15.65
C ALA A 51 -1.43 -17.61 -16.57
N VAL A 52 -2.22 -16.96 -17.45
CA VAL A 52 -3.16 -17.69 -18.35
C VAL A 52 -2.58 -18.02 -19.72
N LYS A 53 -1.38 -17.57 -20.08
CA LYS A 53 -0.76 -17.82 -21.40
C LYS A 53 -0.47 -19.28 -21.73
N GLY A 54 -0.43 -20.16 -20.71
CA GLY A 54 -0.08 -21.59 -20.89
C GLY A 54 -1.24 -22.51 -21.23
N ASP A 55 -2.48 -22.09 -21.09
CA ASP A 55 -3.65 -23.00 -21.02
C ASP A 55 -4.37 -23.27 -22.35
N GLY A 56 -3.90 -22.71 -23.48
CA GLY A 56 -4.51 -22.93 -24.81
C GLY A 56 -5.96 -22.47 -24.96
N ASN A 57 -6.62 -22.07 -23.87
CA ASN A 57 -7.95 -21.51 -23.85
C ASN A 57 -7.90 -19.99 -24.11
N ASN A 58 -8.82 -19.52 -24.95
CA ASN A 58 -8.92 -18.09 -25.30
C ASN A 58 -9.53 -17.31 -24.11
N ARG A 59 -8.76 -17.20 -23.01
CA ARG A 59 -9.22 -16.54 -21.78
C ARG A 59 -9.26 -15.03 -21.96
N ARG A 60 -10.26 -14.40 -21.39
CA ARG A 60 -10.52 -12.96 -21.48
C ARG A 60 -11.00 -12.41 -20.16
N LEU A 61 -10.71 -11.16 -19.92
CA LEU A 61 -11.39 -10.40 -18.89
C LEU A 61 -12.73 -9.91 -19.44
N ILE A 62 -13.80 -10.03 -18.65
CA ILE A 62 -15.14 -9.65 -19.06
C ILE A 62 -15.60 -8.40 -18.31
N PHE A 63 -16.52 -7.64 -18.90
CA PHE A 63 -17.31 -6.61 -18.22
C PHE A 63 -18.79 -6.90 -18.45
N THR A 64 -19.63 -6.60 -17.46
CA THR A 64 -21.04 -6.98 -17.45
C THR A 64 -21.99 -5.80 -17.58
N ALA A 65 -21.49 -4.56 -17.43
CA ALA A 65 -22.27 -3.35 -17.57
C ALA A 65 -21.57 -2.36 -18.51
N LEU A 66 -22.35 -1.63 -19.34
CA LEU A 66 -21.81 -0.68 -20.34
C LEU A 66 -20.90 0.40 -19.73
N HIS A 67 -21.25 0.89 -18.56
CA HIS A 67 -20.49 1.95 -17.86
C HIS A 67 -19.31 1.40 -17.02
N GLU A 68 -19.23 0.07 -16.85
CA GLU A 68 -18.23 -0.57 -15.99
C GLU A 68 -16.80 -0.24 -16.41
N THR A 69 -16.51 -0.33 -17.70
CA THR A 69 -15.19 -0.04 -18.25
C THR A 69 -14.78 1.40 -18.00
N PHE A 70 -15.66 2.36 -18.29
CA PHE A 70 -15.38 3.79 -18.06
C PHE A 70 -15.09 4.08 -16.58
N LEU A 71 -15.93 3.58 -15.66
CA LEU A 71 -15.72 3.77 -14.23
C LEU A 71 -14.45 3.09 -13.75
N THR A 72 -14.09 1.96 -14.32
CA THR A 72 -12.86 1.24 -13.97
C THR A 72 -11.62 2.04 -14.39
N TYR A 73 -11.59 2.63 -15.59
CA TYR A 73 -10.51 3.51 -16.01
C TYR A 73 -10.40 4.77 -15.14
N LEU A 74 -11.53 5.33 -14.73
CA LEU A 74 -11.54 6.49 -13.82
C LEU A 74 -10.98 6.12 -12.44
N LYS A 75 -11.40 4.98 -11.87
CA LYS A 75 -10.86 4.44 -10.62
C LYS A 75 -9.37 4.16 -10.73
N LEU A 76 -8.95 3.57 -11.86
CA LEU A 76 -7.56 3.26 -12.14
C LEU A 76 -6.68 4.52 -12.17
N ALA A 77 -7.15 5.56 -12.87
CA ALA A 77 -6.46 6.84 -12.93
C ALA A 77 -6.34 7.49 -11.54
N PHE A 78 -7.43 7.46 -10.75
CA PHE A 78 -7.42 8.00 -9.39
C PHE A 78 -6.50 7.21 -8.46
N PHE A 79 -6.57 5.87 -8.51
CA PHE A 79 -5.68 4.99 -7.77
C PHE A 79 -4.20 5.28 -8.10
N SER A 80 -3.87 5.33 -9.39
CA SER A 80 -2.48 5.56 -9.83
C SER A 80 -1.99 6.95 -9.44
N ALA A 81 -2.86 7.96 -9.56
CA ALA A 81 -2.55 9.30 -9.08
C ALA A 81 -2.27 9.32 -7.58
N PHE A 82 -3.10 8.63 -6.79
CA PHE A 82 -2.90 8.52 -5.35
C PHE A 82 -1.62 7.73 -5.04
N PHE A 83 -1.35 6.63 -5.73
CA PHE A 83 -0.16 5.81 -5.55
C PHE A 83 1.13 6.61 -5.78
N PHE A 84 1.23 7.34 -6.89
CA PHE A 84 2.40 8.17 -7.20
C PHE A 84 2.49 9.41 -6.31
N SER A 85 1.36 9.94 -5.83
CA SER A 85 1.33 11.10 -4.94
C SER A 85 1.57 10.73 -3.47
N CYS A 86 1.26 9.49 -3.07
CA CYS A 86 1.31 9.03 -1.68
C CYS A 86 2.68 9.27 -1.01
N PRO A 87 3.83 8.95 -1.62
CA PRO A 87 5.13 9.25 -1.04
C PRO A 87 5.33 10.73 -0.73
N LEU A 88 4.89 11.61 -1.62
CA LEU A 88 4.99 13.06 -1.44
C LEU A 88 4.03 13.58 -0.37
N ILE A 89 2.81 13.03 -0.33
CA ILE A 89 1.82 13.32 0.72
C ILE A 89 2.39 12.91 2.08
N LEU A 90 2.95 11.71 2.20
CA LEU A 90 3.58 11.23 3.42
C LEU A 90 4.76 12.13 3.85
N ILE A 91 5.60 12.57 2.91
CA ILE A 91 6.66 13.54 3.18
C ILE A 91 6.09 14.85 3.73
N GLN A 92 4.95 15.35 3.21
CA GLN A 92 4.31 16.56 3.75
C GLN A 92 3.76 16.33 5.15
N ILE A 93 3.20 15.15 5.42
CA ILE A 93 2.75 14.75 6.76
C ILE A 93 3.94 14.71 7.74
N TRP A 94 5.04 14.06 7.37
CA TRP A 94 6.24 14.02 8.21
C TRP A 94 6.84 15.41 8.48
N LYS A 95 6.89 16.26 7.47
CA LYS A 95 7.35 17.66 7.62
C LYS A 95 6.42 18.49 8.50
N PHE A 96 5.12 18.16 8.58
CA PHE A 96 4.17 18.80 9.47
C PHE A 96 4.36 18.37 10.93
N ILE A 97 4.66 17.08 11.16
CA ILE A 97 4.90 16.53 12.48
C ILE A 97 6.29 16.99 13.02
N ALA A 98 7.24 17.21 12.12
CA ALA A 98 8.63 17.55 12.43
C ALA A 98 8.85 18.82 13.30
N PRO A 99 8.08 19.93 13.19
CA PRO A 99 8.25 21.10 14.06
C PRO A 99 7.95 20.84 15.54
N GLY A 100 7.19 19.77 15.85
CA GLY A 100 6.98 19.27 17.20
C GLY A 100 8.20 18.56 17.80
N LEU A 101 9.21 18.23 16.97
CA LEU A 101 10.49 17.70 17.40
C LEU A 101 11.51 18.82 17.64
N TYR A 102 12.43 18.62 18.60
CA TYR A 102 13.46 19.59 18.96
C TYR A 102 14.33 19.98 17.75
N LYS A 103 14.85 21.23 17.76
CA LYS A 103 15.58 21.84 16.63
C LYS A 103 16.79 21.04 16.14
N ASP A 104 17.45 20.31 17.03
CA ASP A 104 18.64 19.49 16.73
C ASP A 104 18.30 18.18 16.03
N GLU A 105 17.02 17.81 15.95
CA GLU A 105 16.55 16.55 15.37
C GLU A 105 16.10 16.65 13.90
N LYS A 106 16.13 17.83 13.29
CA LYS A 106 15.73 18.01 11.87
C LYS A 106 16.60 17.19 10.90
N LEU A 107 17.90 17.09 11.18
CA LEU A 107 18.82 16.22 10.42
C LEU A 107 18.48 14.74 10.60
N ALA A 108 17.92 14.37 11.74
CA ALA A 108 17.51 13.01 12.03
C ALA A 108 16.21 12.58 11.36
N LEU A 109 15.45 13.53 10.75
CA LEU A 109 14.27 13.20 9.91
C LEU A 109 14.64 12.86 8.47
N PHE A 110 15.82 13.27 8.01
CA PHE A 110 16.24 13.05 6.62
C PHE A 110 16.21 11.59 6.19
N PRO A 111 16.69 10.60 6.99
CA PRO A 111 16.59 9.20 6.65
C PRO A 111 15.14 8.72 6.46
N PHE A 112 14.20 9.23 7.28
CA PHE A 112 12.79 8.86 7.19
C PHE A 112 12.12 9.42 5.93
N LEU A 113 12.51 10.63 5.49
CA LEU A 113 12.01 11.22 4.25
C LEU A 113 12.43 10.43 3.01
N ILE A 114 13.61 9.79 3.03
CA ILE A 114 14.09 8.93 1.96
C ILE A 114 13.50 7.53 2.09
N ALA A 115 13.44 6.97 3.28
CA ALA A 115 12.90 5.63 3.52
C ALA A 115 11.42 5.52 3.13
N THR A 116 10.62 6.57 3.37
CA THR A 116 9.19 6.60 3.08
C THR A 116 8.86 6.24 1.62
N PRO A 117 9.36 6.94 0.58
CA PRO A 117 9.05 6.59 -0.80
C PRO A 117 9.61 5.22 -1.20
N ILE A 118 10.79 4.87 -0.72
CA ILE A 118 11.42 3.57 -1.05
C ILE A 118 10.59 2.42 -0.50
N LEU A 119 10.22 2.46 0.77
CA LEU A 119 9.41 1.42 1.40
C LEU A 119 8.01 1.34 0.79
N PHE A 120 7.40 2.48 0.46
CA PHE A 120 6.10 2.52 -0.18
C PHE A 120 6.11 1.80 -1.54
N LEU A 121 7.07 2.15 -2.40
CA LEU A 121 7.24 1.52 -3.70
C LEU A 121 7.60 0.03 -3.57
N PHE A 122 8.44 -0.32 -2.61
CA PHE A 122 8.81 -1.72 -2.36
C PHE A 122 7.60 -2.56 -1.93
N GLY A 123 6.70 -2.00 -1.10
CA GLY A 123 5.43 -2.64 -0.76
C GLY A 123 4.55 -2.92 -1.99
N GLY A 124 4.42 -1.94 -2.89
CA GLY A 124 3.70 -2.11 -4.15
C GLY A 124 4.34 -3.14 -5.09
N MET A 125 5.67 -3.13 -5.21
CA MET A 125 6.41 -4.12 -6.00
C MET A 125 6.24 -5.54 -5.48
N LEU A 126 6.25 -5.73 -4.16
CA LEU A 126 6.06 -7.04 -3.54
C LEU A 126 4.68 -7.61 -3.89
N VAL A 127 3.65 -6.78 -3.87
CA VAL A 127 2.31 -7.23 -4.31
C VAL A 127 2.34 -7.63 -5.77
N TYR A 128 2.85 -6.78 -6.63
CA TYR A 128 2.81 -6.98 -8.08
C TYR A 128 3.59 -8.22 -8.53
N TYR A 129 4.82 -8.39 -8.03
CA TYR A 129 5.72 -9.46 -8.47
C TYR A 129 5.62 -10.77 -7.70
N LEU A 130 5.10 -10.74 -6.47
CA LEU A 130 5.06 -11.93 -5.60
C LEU A 130 3.62 -12.33 -5.25
N ILE A 131 2.84 -11.42 -4.66
CA ILE A 131 1.52 -11.78 -4.12
C ILE A 131 0.51 -12.04 -5.23
N MET A 132 0.49 -11.20 -6.27
CA MET A 132 -0.49 -11.35 -7.36
C MET A 132 -0.30 -12.63 -8.16
N PRO A 133 0.89 -13.03 -8.61
CA PRO A 133 1.08 -14.30 -9.28
C PRO A 133 0.62 -15.49 -8.42
N LEU A 134 1.04 -15.54 -7.14
CA LEU A 134 0.63 -16.60 -6.22
C LEU A 134 -0.89 -16.67 -6.02
N ALA A 135 -1.54 -15.51 -5.91
CA ALA A 135 -3.00 -15.43 -5.77
C ALA A 135 -3.72 -15.93 -7.03
N ILE A 136 -3.25 -15.52 -8.20
CA ILE A 136 -3.84 -15.92 -9.48
C ILE A 136 -3.70 -17.43 -9.66
N ASP A 137 -2.51 -17.99 -9.45
CA ASP A 137 -2.27 -19.44 -9.54
C ASP A 137 -3.16 -20.22 -8.58
N PHE A 138 -3.34 -19.71 -7.37
CA PHE A 138 -4.26 -20.29 -6.39
C PHE A 138 -5.71 -20.31 -6.89
N PHE A 139 -6.23 -19.18 -7.40
CA PHE A 139 -7.60 -19.13 -7.90
C PHE A 139 -7.79 -20.00 -9.16
N LEU A 140 -6.80 -20.06 -10.03
CA LEU A 140 -6.81 -20.96 -11.19
C LEU A 140 -6.79 -22.44 -10.81
N SER A 141 -6.23 -22.81 -9.66
CA SER A 141 -6.20 -24.19 -9.18
C SER A 141 -7.60 -24.79 -8.86
N PHE A 142 -8.62 -23.94 -8.70
CA PHE A 142 -10.01 -24.39 -8.51
C PHE A 142 -10.75 -24.70 -9.81
N GLU A 143 -10.12 -24.47 -10.95
CA GLU A 143 -10.72 -24.83 -12.24
C GLU A 143 -10.75 -26.35 -12.43
N THR A 144 -11.85 -26.81 -12.98
CA THR A 144 -12.02 -28.22 -13.30
C THR A 144 -12.40 -28.41 -14.76
N SER A 145 -11.70 -29.32 -15.43
CA SER A 145 -12.11 -29.78 -16.77
C SER A 145 -13.32 -30.68 -16.67
N SER A 146 -14.17 -30.67 -17.69
CA SER A 146 -15.28 -31.61 -17.78
C SER A 146 -14.76 -33.06 -17.87
N THR A 147 -14.81 -33.79 -16.77
CA THR A 147 -14.55 -35.23 -16.71
C THR A 147 -15.82 -35.93 -16.23
N ASN A 148 -16.18 -37.00 -16.87
CA ASN A 148 -17.32 -37.88 -16.46
C ASN A 148 -18.70 -37.21 -16.34
N GLY A 149 -19.04 -36.24 -17.26
CA GLY A 149 -20.37 -35.64 -17.30
C GLY A 149 -20.61 -34.50 -16.29
N SER A 150 -19.59 -34.06 -15.54
CA SER A 150 -19.64 -32.85 -14.72
C SER A 150 -19.46 -31.61 -15.59
N LEU A 151 -20.13 -30.50 -15.21
CA LEU A 151 -19.90 -29.19 -15.84
C LEU A 151 -18.51 -28.67 -15.52
N PRO A 152 -17.77 -28.10 -16.50
CA PRO A 152 -16.47 -27.49 -16.24
C PRO A 152 -16.65 -26.23 -15.40
N ILE A 153 -15.73 -26.00 -14.43
CA ILE A 153 -15.63 -24.74 -13.70
C ILE A 153 -14.43 -24.00 -14.28
N GLN A 154 -14.68 -22.81 -14.82
CA GLN A 154 -13.65 -21.96 -15.40
C GLN A 154 -13.74 -20.55 -14.81
N LEU A 155 -12.60 -19.94 -14.50
CA LEU A 155 -12.52 -18.58 -13.97
C LEU A 155 -12.71 -17.57 -15.11
N GLU A 156 -13.82 -16.87 -15.12
CA GLU A 156 -14.03 -15.66 -15.95
C GLU A 156 -13.94 -14.41 -15.07
N ALA A 157 -12.75 -13.83 -15.00
CA ALA A 157 -12.51 -12.69 -14.14
C ALA A 157 -13.13 -11.42 -14.73
N LYS A 158 -13.88 -10.66 -13.90
CA LYS A 158 -14.37 -9.33 -14.27
C LYS A 158 -13.28 -8.29 -14.13
N VAL A 159 -13.16 -7.40 -15.13
CA VAL A 159 -12.15 -6.32 -15.17
C VAL A 159 -12.16 -5.49 -13.90
N ASN A 160 -13.34 -5.01 -13.49
CA ASN A 160 -13.48 -4.15 -12.33
C ASN A 160 -13.12 -4.86 -11.01
N GLU A 161 -13.48 -6.15 -10.85
CA GLU A 161 -13.19 -6.92 -9.64
C GLU A 161 -11.70 -7.22 -9.52
N TYR A 162 -11.09 -7.70 -10.61
CA TYR A 162 -9.66 -7.95 -10.68
C TYR A 162 -8.83 -6.69 -10.36
N LEU A 163 -9.07 -5.61 -11.08
CA LEU A 163 -8.33 -4.35 -10.86
C LEU A 163 -8.59 -3.77 -9.46
N SER A 164 -9.81 -3.86 -8.94
CA SER A 164 -10.12 -3.40 -7.59
C SER A 164 -9.36 -4.19 -6.53
N LEU A 165 -9.18 -5.50 -6.71
CA LEU A 165 -8.37 -6.33 -5.83
C LEU A 165 -6.89 -5.91 -5.89
N VAL A 166 -6.32 -5.83 -7.10
CA VAL A 166 -4.92 -5.45 -7.32
C VAL A 166 -4.62 -4.09 -6.70
N MET A 167 -5.44 -3.08 -7.02
CA MET A 167 -5.29 -1.72 -6.51
C MET A 167 -5.38 -1.67 -4.98
N ARG A 168 -6.33 -2.38 -4.37
CA ARG A 168 -6.49 -2.46 -2.92
C ARG A 168 -5.26 -3.07 -2.25
N LEU A 169 -4.75 -4.18 -2.79
CA LEU A 169 -3.57 -4.84 -2.25
C LEU A 169 -2.32 -3.96 -2.37
N ILE A 170 -2.08 -3.35 -3.53
CA ILE A 170 -0.92 -2.47 -3.73
C ILE A 170 -0.94 -1.29 -2.74
N LEU A 171 -2.08 -0.63 -2.52
CA LEU A 171 -2.18 0.45 -1.55
C LEU A 171 -2.02 -0.04 -0.12
N ALA A 172 -2.67 -1.15 0.23
CA ALA A 172 -2.59 -1.73 1.56
C ALA A 172 -1.14 -2.06 1.94
N PHE A 173 -0.40 -2.71 1.05
CA PHE A 173 1.01 -3.00 1.27
C PHE A 173 1.88 -1.74 1.28
N GLY A 174 1.70 -0.84 0.31
CA GLY A 174 2.45 0.42 0.27
C GLY A 174 2.33 1.21 1.57
N ILE A 175 1.12 1.33 2.13
CA ILE A 175 0.86 2.00 3.40
C ILE A 175 1.43 1.17 4.57
N SER A 176 1.24 -0.13 4.57
CA SER A 176 1.71 -1.02 5.64
C SER A 176 3.24 -1.06 5.74
N PHE A 177 3.94 -0.90 4.62
CA PHE A 177 5.39 -0.78 4.59
C PHE A 177 5.92 0.51 5.23
N GLN A 178 5.04 1.47 5.56
CA GLN A 178 5.39 2.64 6.39
C GLN A 178 5.49 2.33 7.89
N LEU A 179 5.08 1.13 8.31
CA LEU A 179 5.06 0.73 9.72
C LEU A 179 6.43 0.92 10.42
N PRO A 180 7.59 0.53 9.85
CA PRO A 180 8.89 0.78 10.48
C PRO A 180 9.20 2.27 10.65
N VAL A 181 8.88 3.08 9.66
CA VAL A 181 9.07 4.53 9.70
C VAL A 181 8.21 5.15 10.80
N PHE A 182 6.93 4.78 10.82
CA PHE A 182 5.96 5.29 11.79
C PHE A 182 6.34 4.95 13.23
N LEU A 183 6.63 3.68 13.52
CA LEU A 183 7.01 3.23 14.87
C LEU A 183 8.34 3.83 15.32
N THR A 184 9.32 3.95 14.42
CA THR A 184 10.61 4.54 14.76
C THR A 184 10.48 6.03 15.07
N LEU A 185 9.60 6.74 14.35
CA LEU A 185 9.32 8.15 14.66
C LEU A 185 8.59 8.31 16.00
N LEU A 186 7.59 7.47 16.31
CA LEU A 186 6.92 7.48 17.61
C LEU A 186 7.90 7.21 18.76
N ALA A 187 8.84 6.29 18.55
CA ALA A 187 9.89 6.00 19.52
C ALA A 187 10.84 7.19 19.73
N LYS A 188 11.14 7.91 18.66
CA LYS A 188 12.01 9.08 18.70
C LYS A 188 11.37 10.25 19.46
N VAL A 189 10.05 10.41 19.35
CA VAL A 189 9.26 11.39 20.11
C VAL A 189 9.06 10.96 21.59
N GLY A 190 9.45 9.71 21.92
CA GLY A 190 9.32 9.18 23.29
C GLY A 190 7.95 8.59 23.65
N PHE A 191 7.06 8.40 22.65
CA PHE A 191 5.74 7.79 22.90
C PHE A 191 5.80 6.28 23.13
N ILE A 192 6.75 5.59 22.51
CA ILE A 192 6.92 4.14 22.61
C ILE A 192 8.41 3.80 22.76
N ASP A 193 8.68 2.64 23.34
CA ASP A 193 10.01 2.08 23.44
C ASP A 193 10.08 0.65 22.88
N SER A 194 11.30 0.11 22.74
CA SER A 194 11.51 -1.22 22.18
C SER A 194 10.94 -2.33 23.09
N GLU A 195 10.90 -2.13 24.41
CA GLU A 195 10.34 -3.09 25.37
C GLU A 195 8.81 -3.11 25.29
N TYR A 196 8.19 -1.92 25.13
CA TYR A 196 6.75 -1.83 24.89
C TYR A 196 6.32 -2.60 23.66
N LEU A 197 7.06 -2.42 22.52
CA LEU A 197 6.77 -3.15 21.29
C LEU A 197 6.91 -4.66 21.47
N LYS A 198 7.97 -5.13 22.11
CA LYS A 198 8.16 -6.57 22.37
C LYS A 198 7.05 -7.19 23.19
N THR A 199 6.59 -6.49 24.25
CA THR A 199 5.52 -6.96 25.12
C THR A 199 4.18 -7.05 24.38
N ARG A 200 3.96 -6.19 23.38
CA ARG A 200 2.71 -6.12 22.59
C ARG A 200 2.68 -7.03 21.36
N ARG A 201 3.73 -7.79 21.06
CA ARG A 201 3.81 -8.70 19.89
C ARG A 201 2.54 -9.52 19.66
N LYS A 202 2.03 -10.18 20.70
CA LYS A 202 0.83 -11.03 20.61
C LYS A 202 -0.41 -10.29 20.08
N TYR A 203 -0.58 -9.04 20.48
CA TYR A 203 -1.72 -8.21 20.01
C TYR A 203 -1.50 -7.75 18.57
N VAL A 204 -0.26 -7.40 18.22
CA VAL A 204 0.09 -6.98 16.85
C VAL A 204 -0.10 -8.12 15.85
N VAL A 205 0.25 -9.36 16.21
CA VAL A 205 -0.01 -10.54 15.38
C VAL A 205 -1.51 -10.64 15.08
N ILE A 206 -2.38 -10.54 16.11
CA ILE A 206 -3.83 -10.61 15.93
C ILE A 206 -4.33 -9.47 15.04
N ILE A 207 -3.85 -8.24 15.27
CA ILE A 207 -4.23 -7.06 14.48
C ILE A 207 -3.82 -7.26 13.01
N ILE A 208 -2.59 -7.70 12.75
CA ILE A 208 -2.08 -7.93 11.39
C ILE A 208 -2.94 -8.97 10.66
N PHE A 209 -3.22 -10.12 11.27
CA PHE A 209 -4.07 -11.15 10.65
C PHE A 209 -5.51 -10.68 10.45
N SER A 210 -6.06 -9.91 11.38
CA SER A 210 -7.41 -9.32 11.24
C SER A 210 -7.44 -8.31 10.08
N MET A 211 -6.45 -7.44 9.98
CA MET A 211 -6.34 -6.49 8.87
C MET A 211 -6.13 -7.23 7.54
N ALA A 212 -5.29 -8.25 7.51
CA ALA A 212 -5.11 -9.07 6.33
C ALA A 212 -6.44 -9.68 5.87
N ALA A 213 -7.23 -10.27 6.77
CA ALA A 213 -8.53 -10.85 6.45
C ALA A 213 -9.56 -9.84 5.90
N ILE A 214 -9.48 -8.57 6.30
CA ILE A 214 -10.36 -7.50 5.78
C ILE A 214 -9.91 -7.03 4.39
N LEU A 215 -8.61 -6.97 4.16
CA LEU A 215 -8.02 -6.41 2.94
C LEU A 215 -7.95 -7.40 1.79
N THR A 216 -7.74 -8.69 2.09
CA THR A 216 -7.66 -9.76 1.10
C THR A 216 -9.02 -10.45 0.91
N PRO A 217 -9.26 -11.12 -0.23
CA PRO A 217 -10.34 -12.10 -0.34
C PRO A 217 -10.21 -13.15 0.77
N PRO A 218 -11.27 -13.89 1.10
CA PRO A 218 -11.23 -14.93 2.12
C PRO A 218 -10.46 -16.18 1.64
N ASP A 219 -9.18 -16.01 1.32
CA ASP A 219 -8.26 -17.07 0.90
C ASP A 219 -7.00 -17.10 1.77
N PRO A 220 -6.49 -18.29 2.13
CA PRO A 220 -5.34 -18.43 3.02
C PRO A 220 -4.03 -17.90 2.40
N ILE A 221 -3.87 -17.96 1.08
CA ILE A 221 -2.62 -17.63 0.41
C ILE A 221 -2.39 -16.13 0.44
N THR A 222 -3.37 -15.33 -0.01
CA THR A 222 -3.22 -13.87 0.03
C THR A 222 -3.21 -13.35 1.45
N GLN A 223 -4.00 -13.94 2.37
CA GLN A 223 -4.00 -13.54 3.77
C GLN A 223 -2.64 -13.79 4.44
N ILE A 224 -2.05 -14.97 4.29
CA ILE A 224 -0.72 -15.29 4.83
C ILE A 224 0.35 -14.47 4.10
N GLY A 225 0.24 -14.37 2.78
CA GLY A 225 1.12 -13.56 1.94
C GLY A 225 1.18 -12.09 2.34
N LEU A 226 0.06 -11.52 2.84
CA LEU A 226 0.02 -10.19 3.43
C LEU A 226 0.59 -10.19 4.87
N ALA A 227 0.20 -11.13 5.70
CA ALA A 227 0.52 -11.14 7.11
C ALA A 227 2.02 -11.33 7.38
N LEU A 228 2.69 -12.25 6.66
CA LEU A 228 4.10 -12.56 6.89
C LEU A 228 5.05 -11.37 6.67
N PRO A 229 4.98 -10.62 5.54
CA PRO A 229 5.78 -9.41 5.37
C PRO A 229 5.51 -8.35 6.43
N LEU A 230 4.25 -8.19 6.88
CA LEU A 230 3.91 -7.23 7.93
C LEU A 230 4.50 -7.61 9.28
N LEU A 231 4.48 -8.89 9.63
CA LEU A 231 5.13 -9.39 10.85
C LEU A 231 6.63 -9.14 10.79
N LEU A 232 7.26 -9.42 9.65
CA LEU A 232 8.69 -9.15 9.44
C LEU A 232 9.00 -7.65 9.57
N LEU A 233 8.18 -6.78 8.98
CA LEU A 233 8.32 -5.32 9.12
C LEU A 233 8.16 -4.86 10.56
N TYR A 234 7.28 -5.50 11.34
CA TYR A 234 7.14 -5.20 12.75
C TYR A 234 8.39 -5.58 13.56
N GLU A 235 8.99 -6.74 13.30
CA GLU A 235 10.26 -7.13 13.95
C GLU A 235 11.41 -6.20 13.55
N ILE A 236 11.49 -5.82 12.28
CA ILE A 236 12.44 -4.79 11.80
C ILE A 236 12.20 -3.48 12.56
N SER A 237 10.94 -3.10 12.81
CA SER A 237 10.60 -1.88 13.56
C SER A 237 11.11 -1.95 15.00
N ILE A 238 10.98 -3.08 15.69
CA ILE A 238 11.52 -3.25 17.04
C ILE A 238 13.05 -3.07 17.03
N PHE A 239 13.72 -3.63 16.01
CA PHE A 239 15.16 -3.52 15.88
C PHE A 239 15.59 -2.06 15.62
N THR A 240 14.93 -1.36 14.70
CA THR A 240 15.24 0.06 14.38
C THR A 240 14.97 0.97 15.56
N VAL A 241 13.86 0.77 16.30
CA VAL A 241 13.54 1.51 17.53
C VAL A 241 14.64 1.31 18.57
N LYS A 242 15.08 0.05 18.82
CA LYS A 242 16.16 -0.23 19.76
C LYS A 242 17.48 0.47 19.37
N PHE A 243 17.76 0.55 18.07
CA PHE A 243 18.99 1.21 17.58
C PHE A 243 18.94 2.74 17.76
N VAL A 244 17.78 3.33 17.52
CA VAL A 244 17.56 4.79 17.66
C VAL A 244 17.57 5.22 19.13
N GLN A 245 17.06 4.40 20.05
CA GLN A 245 17.05 4.69 21.49
C GLN A 245 18.44 4.56 22.16
N LYS A 246 19.37 3.84 21.55
CA LYS A 246 20.74 3.71 22.07
C LYS A 246 21.65 4.91 21.76
N LYS A 247 21.20 5.80 20.90
CA LYS A 247 21.86 7.06 20.57
C LYS A 247 21.22 8.22 21.32
#